data_c1d82cf8abae4610e2a5c512cee6534e
#
_entry.id   c1d82cf8abae4610e2a5c512cee6534e
#
_cell.length_a   1.000
_cell.length_b   1.000
_cell.length_c   1.000
_cell.angle_alpha   90.00
_cell.angle_beta   90.00
_cell.angle_gamma   90.00
#
_symmetry.space_group_name_H-M   'P 1'
#
loop_
_entity.id
_entity.type
_entity.pdbx_description
1 polymer ?
#
loop_
_entity_poly.entity_id
_entity_poly.type
_entity_poly.pdbx_seq_one_letter_code
_entity_poly.pdbx_strand_id
1 'polypeptide(L)' 'MEIVIALIMYLGNPPELKEHLLMPDYKTCLQKKRHSIRNSNAEYRCMKVNAVVKDGKIISISSLD' A
#
# COMPACT_ATOMS: atom_id res chain seq x y z
N MET A 1 -8.03 5.60 -14.15
CA MET A 1 -7.07 4.86 -13.31
C MET A 1 -5.65 5.19 -13.68
N GLU A 2 -4.78 5.20 -12.72
CA GLU A 2 -3.36 5.44 -12.96
C GLU A 2 -2.54 4.40 -12.20
N ILE A 3 -1.33 4.13 -12.69
CA ILE A 3 -0.42 3.18 -12.04
C ILE A 3 0.37 3.96 -11.01
N VAL A 4 0.28 3.52 -9.75
CA VAL A 4 0.94 4.17 -8.63
C VAL A 4 1.65 3.14 -7.77
N ILE A 5 2.56 3.60 -6.91
CA ILE A 5 3.17 2.77 -5.90
C ILE A 5 2.36 2.94 -4.62
N ALA A 6 1.95 1.83 -4.04
CA ALA A 6 1.14 1.83 -2.84
C ALA A 6 1.77 0.99 -1.74
N LEU A 7 1.66 1.48 -0.51
CA LEU A 7 1.96 0.69 0.69
C LEU A 7 0.65 0.08 1.16
N ILE A 8 0.59 -1.24 1.15
CA ILE A 8 -0.63 -1.98 1.46
C ILE A 8 -0.45 -2.72 2.77
N MET A 9 -1.42 -2.60 3.65
CA MET A 9 -1.41 -3.26 4.96
C MET A 9 -2.46 -4.37 5.00
N TYR A 10 -2.02 -5.55 5.43
CA TYR A 10 -2.89 -6.71 5.64
C TYR A 10 -2.87 -7.10 7.12
N LEU A 11 -4.03 -7.44 7.64
CA LEU A 11 -4.17 -7.91 9.02
C LEU A 11 -4.99 -9.18 9.05
N GLY A 12 -4.70 -10.02 10.04
CA GLY A 12 -5.50 -11.20 10.32
C GLY A 12 -4.95 -12.49 9.74
N ASN A 13 -5.65 -13.56 10.01
CA ASN A 13 -5.33 -14.89 9.53
C ASN A 13 -6.63 -15.60 9.12
N PRO A 14 -6.95 -15.69 7.79
CA PRO A 14 -6.11 -15.24 6.68
C PRO A 14 -5.98 -13.72 6.59
N PRO A 15 -4.89 -13.22 5.98
CA PRO A 15 -4.67 -11.78 5.87
C PRO A 15 -5.76 -11.08 5.04
N GLU A 16 -6.27 -9.98 5.56
CA GLU A 16 -7.25 -9.15 4.87
C GLU A 16 -6.68 -7.76 4.64
N LEU A 17 -7.00 -7.18 3.48
CA LEU A 17 -6.61 -5.82 3.16
C LEU A 17 -7.31 -4.85 4.11
N LYS A 18 -6.53 -4.07 4.86
CA LYS A 18 -7.05 -3.09 5.81
C LYS A 18 -6.78 -1.64 5.39
N GLU A 19 -5.65 -1.39 4.73
CA GLU A 19 -5.26 -0.05 4.40
C GLU A 19 -4.38 -0.03 3.16
N HIS A 20 -4.48 1.07 2.39
CA HIS A 20 -3.57 1.34 1.28
C HIS A 20 -3.23 2.82 1.28
N LEU A 21 -1.94 3.11 1.09
CA LEU A 21 -1.43 4.48 1.11
C LEU A 21 -0.68 4.77 -0.19
N LEU A 22 -0.96 5.93 -0.76
CA LEU A 22 -0.23 6.40 -1.94
C LEU A 22 1.19 6.80 -1.54
N MET A 23 2.18 6.26 -2.25
CA MET A 23 3.58 6.57 -2.03
C MET A 23 4.17 7.31 -3.22
N PRO A 24 5.08 8.27 -3.00
CA PRO A 24 5.69 9.02 -4.10
C PRO A 24 6.65 8.17 -4.94
N ASP A 25 7.33 7.21 -4.33
CA ASP A 25 8.23 6.31 -5.04
C ASP A 25 8.44 5.03 -4.22
N TYR A 26 9.12 4.06 -4.86
CA TYR A 26 9.32 2.75 -4.25
C TYR A 26 10.25 2.81 -3.04
N LYS A 27 11.28 3.66 -3.12
CA LYS A 27 12.25 3.82 -2.03
C LYS A 27 11.58 4.33 -0.76
N THR A 28 10.74 5.36 -0.89
CA THR A 28 9.99 5.92 0.23
C THR A 28 9.02 4.88 0.80
N CYS A 29 8.38 4.10 -0.06
CA CYS A 29 7.50 3.02 0.37
C CYS A 29 8.23 1.99 1.22
N LEU A 30 9.42 1.57 0.79
CA LEU A 30 10.22 0.60 1.52
C LEU A 30 10.68 1.13 2.88
N GLN A 31 11.04 2.41 2.95
CA GLN A 31 11.43 3.04 4.21
C GLN A 31 10.27 3.05 5.20
N LYS A 32 9.10 3.45 4.73
CA LYS A 32 7.90 3.47 5.57
C LYS A 32 7.47 2.07 5.99
N LYS A 33 7.61 1.10 5.09
CA LYS A 33 7.33 -0.30 5.39
C LYS A 33 8.20 -0.80 6.55
N ARG A 34 9.51 -0.56 6.49
CA ARG A 34 10.43 -0.97 7.56
C ARG A 34 10.07 -0.36 8.90
N HIS A 35 9.72 0.93 8.87
CA HIS A 35 9.34 1.65 10.08
C HIS A 35 8.04 1.08 10.69
N SER A 36 7.08 0.79 9.85
CA SER A 36 5.78 0.27 10.27
C SER A 36 5.85 -1.15 10.81
N ILE A 37 6.67 -2.02 10.20
CA ILE A 37 6.81 -3.42 10.62
C ILE A 37 7.34 -3.51 12.06
N ARG A 38 8.21 -2.59 12.48
CA ARG A 38 8.77 -2.61 13.83
C ARG A 38 7.72 -2.43 14.93
N ASN A 39 6.60 -1.79 14.60
CA ASN A 39 5.61 -1.39 15.59
C ASN A 39 4.26 -2.09 15.41
N SER A 40 4.19 -3.10 14.55
CA SER A 40 2.90 -3.71 14.22
C SER A 40 3.05 -5.17 13.83
N ASN A 41 2.01 -5.95 14.08
CA ASN A 41 1.92 -7.34 13.63
C ASN A 41 1.29 -7.46 12.25
N ALA A 42 1.01 -6.35 11.59
CA ALA A 42 0.44 -6.34 10.25
C ALA A 42 1.50 -6.69 9.20
N GLU A 43 1.04 -7.25 8.09
CA GLU A 43 1.87 -7.47 6.93
C GLU A 43 1.79 -6.25 6.02
N TYR A 44 2.94 -5.73 5.61
CA TYR A 44 3.03 -4.57 4.72
C TYR A 44 3.68 -4.96 3.41
N ARG A 45 3.14 -4.44 2.31
CA ARG A 45 3.70 -4.68 0.97
C ARG A 45 3.77 -3.40 0.18
N CYS A 46 4.88 -3.20 -0.53
CA CYS A 46 5.05 -2.13 -1.50
C CYS A 46 4.85 -2.71 -2.89
N MET A 47 3.89 -2.19 -3.64
CA MET A 47 3.61 -2.72 -4.96
C MET A 47 3.02 -1.66 -5.88
N LYS A 48 3.19 -1.89 -7.18
CA LYS A 48 2.53 -1.08 -8.19
C LYS A 48 1.11 -1.59 -8.40
N VAL A 49 0.17 -0.68 -8.43
CA VAL A 49 -1.24 -1.02 -8.63
C VAL A 49 -1.90 0.01 -9.55
N ASN A 50 -2.97 -0.41 -10.21
CA ASN A 50 -3.88 0.53 -10.85
C ASN A 50 -4.77 1.13 -9.76
N ALA A 51 -4.83 2.45 -9.71
CA ALA A 51 -5.59 3.11 -8.65
C ALA A 51 -6.39 4.27 -9.19
N VAL A 52 -7.53 4.51 -8.58
CA VAL A 52 -8.26 5.75 -8.71
C VAL A 52 -7.78 6.66 -7.59
N VAL A 53 -7.17 7.78 -7.96
CA VAL A 53 -6.59 8.74 -7.01
C VAL A 53 -7.39 10.02 -7.06
N LYS A 54 -7.77 10.52 -5.89
CA LYS A 54 -8.48 11.79 -5.77
C LYS A 54 -7.94 12.54 -4.55
N ASP A 55 -7.58 13.81 -4.78
CA ASP A 55 -7.05 14.68 -3.73
C ASP A 55 -5.84 14.10 -3.00
N GLY A 56 -4.95 13.43 -3.75
CA GLY A 56 -3.74 12.85 -3.19
C GLY A 56 -3.95 11.56 -2.43
N LYS A 57 -5.15 10.99 -2.49
CA LYS A 57 -5.48 9.74 -1.79
C LYS A 57 -6.01 8.69 -2.75
N ILE A 58 -5.68 7.44 -2.46
CA ILE A 58 -6.20 6.31 -3.23
C ILE A 58 -7.63 6.03 -2.77
N ILE A 59 -8.57 6.03 -3.73
CA ILE A 59 -9.98 5.70 -3.45
C ILE A 59 -10.22 4.22 -3.65
N SER A 60 -9.66 3.66 -4.71
CA SER A 60 -9.77 2.22 -4.99
C SER A 60 -8.54 1.74 -5.72
N ILE A 61 -8.25 0.46 -5.58
CA ILE A 61 -7.12 -0.17 -6.26
C ILE A 61 -7.56 -1.43 -6.97
N SER A 62 -6.83 -1.78 -8.02
CA SER A 62 -6.99 -3.06 -8.69
C SER A 62 -5.62 -3.60 -9.07
N SER A 63 -5.55 -4.92 -9.25
CA SER A 63 -4.32 -5.57 -9.67
C SER A 63 -3.90 -5.12 -11.06
N LEU A 64 -2.57 -5.15 -11.32
CA LEU A 64 -2.04 -4.93 -12.67
C LEU A 64 -2.22 -6.14 -13.57
N ASP A 65 -2.55 -7.27 -13.01
CA ASP A 65 -2.73 -8.53 -13.75
C ASP A 65 -4.04 -8.56 -14.54
#